data_54da675337703d53bcaa394fe1c130af
#
_entry.id   54da675337703d53bcaa394fe1c130af
#
_cell.length_a   1.000
_cell.length_b   1.000
_cell.length_c   1.000
_cell.angle_alpha   90.00
_cell.angle_beta   90.00
_cell.angle_gamma   90.00
#
_symmetry.space_group_name_H-M   'P 1'
#
loop_
_entity.id
_entity.type
_entity.pdbx_description
1 polymer ?
#
loop_
_entity_poly.entity_id
_entity_poly.type
_entity_poly.pdbx_seq_one_letter_code
_entity_poly.pdbx_strand_id
1 'polypeptide(L)'
;MEHSPAFLALVADARRRIREVTVADVERMRAAGAPVELIDVREEEEWRRGHLPGARHLCKGIVERDIEQAVPDHDAHLVLYCGGGFRSALAADALQKMGYTRAESMDGGWRAWTAAGLPVSRET
;
A
#
# COMPACT_ATOMS: atom_id res chain seq x y z
N MET A 1 0.74 -14.85 11.75
CA MET A 1 -0.71 -14.88 12.04
C MET A 1 -1.44 -15.64 10.94
N GLU A 2 -2.30 -16.55 11.37
CA GLU A 2 -3.15 -17.27 10.43
C GLU A 2 -4.37 -16.42 10.07
N HIS A 3 -4.66 -16.33 8.76
CA HIS A 3 -5.83 -15.60 8.30
C HIS A 3 -7.00 -16.56 8.10
N SER A 4 -8.21 -16.09 8.36
CA SER A 4 -9.40 -16.90 8.17
C SER A 4 -9.64 -17.20 6.68
N PRO A 5 -10.29 -18.32 6.34
CA PRO A 5 -10.60 -18.62 4.94
C PRO A 5 -11.45 -17.55 4.26
N ALA A 6 -12.40 -16.95 4.98
CA ALA A 6 -13.24 -15.91 4.41
C ALA A 6 -12.44 -14.64 4.08
N PHE A 7 -11.52 -14.26 4.95
CA PHE A 7 -10.64 -13.13 4.71
C PHE A 7 -9.75 -13.39 3.49
N LEU A 8 -9.16 -14.59 3.41
CA LEU A 8 -8.33 -14.96 2.27
C LEU A 8 -9.11 -14.96 0.96
N ALA A 9 -10.37 -15.39 0.98
CA ALA A 9 -11.23 -15.37 -0.20
C ALA A 9 -11.52 -13.93 -0.65
N LEU A 10 -11.76 -13.04 0.30
CA LEU A 10 -11.99 -11.63 0.00
C LEU A 10 -10.76 -10.99 -0.65
N VAL A 11 -9.58 -11.29 -0.12
CA VAL A 11 -8.32 -10.78 -0.67
C VAL A 11 -8.06 -11.37 -2.07
N ALA A 12 -8.28 -12.68 -2.24
CA ALA A 12 -8.09 -13.32 -3.54
C ALA A 12 -9.00 -12.70 -4.60
N ASP A 13 -10.23 -12.37 -4.23
CA ASP A 13 -11.17 -11.70 -5.13
C ASP A 13 -10.67 -10.32 -5.53
N ALA A 14 -10.20 -9.52 -4.57
CA ALA A 14 -9.65 -8.19 -4.84
C ALA A 14 -8.42 -8.29 -5.77
N ARG A 15 -7.54 -9.27 -5.55
CA ARG A 15 -6.34 -9.47 -6.35
C ARG A 15 -6.62 -9.78 -7.82
N ARG A 16 -7.81 -10.22 -8.14
CA ARG A 16 -8.21 -10.47 -9.54
C ARG A 16 -8.39 -9.18 -10.32
N ARG A 17 -8.58 -8.05 -9.65
CA ARG A 17 -8.86 -6.76 -10.29
C ARG A 17 -7.73 -5.75 -10.19
N ILE A 18 -6.83 -5.93 -9.22
CA ILE A 18 -5.73 -4.99 -9.01
C ILE A 18 -4.45 -5.50 -9.65
N ARG A 19 -3.48 -4.61 -9.75
CA ARG A 19 -2.11 -4.98 -10.10
C ARG A 19 -1.29 -4.98 -8.81
N GLU A 20 -0.47 -6.01 -8.66
CA GLU A 20 0.48 -6.08 -7.55
C GLU A 20 1.89 -5.80 -8.09
N VAL A 21 2.68 -5.10 -7.28
CA VAL A 21 4.09 -4.83 -7.58
C VAL A 21 4.94 -5.45 -6.50
N THR A 22 6.21 -5.71 -6.80
CA THR A 22 7.13 -6.30 -5.84
C THR A 22 7.85 -5.22 -5.05
N VAL A 23 8.46 -5.63 -3.93
CA VAL A 23 9.34 -4.74 -3.15
C VAL A 23 10.48 -4.22 -4.04
N ALA A 24 11.04 -5.06 -4.90
CA ALA A 24 12.09 -4.65 -5.83
C ALA A 24 11.61 -3.56 -6.80
N ASP A 25 10.38 -3.70 -7.31
CA ASP A 25 9.78 -2.69 -8.18
C ASP A 25 9.67 -1.34 -7.48
N VAL A 26 9.16 -1.36 -6.24
CA VAL A 26 8.98 -0.13 -5.46
C VAL A 26 10.31 0.53 -5.14
N GLU A 27 11.34 -0.26 -4.80
CA GLU A 27 12.67 0.29 -4.55
C GLU A 27 13.23 0.94 -5.81
N ARG A 28 13.04 0.33 -6.97
CA ARG A 28 13.48 0.94 -8.24
C ARG A 28 12.77 2.27 -8.49
N MET A 29 11.47 2.33 -8.26
CA MET A 29 10.69 3.56 -8.41
C MET A 29 11.21 4.65 -7.49
N ARG A 30 11.42 4.31 -6.22
CA ARG A 30 11.88 5.24 -5.21
C ARG A 30 13.30 5.76 -5.54
N ALA A 31 14.20 4.86 -5.88
CA ALA A 31 15.58 5.20 -6.20
C ALA A 31 15.67 6.07 -7.46
N ALA A 32 14.79 5.85 -8.42
CA ALA A 32 14.75 6.62 -9.65
C ALA A 32 14.03 7.96 -9.50
N GLY A 33 13.44 8.25 -8.34
CA GLY A 33 12.66 9.47 -8.14
C GLY A 33 11.38 9.50 -8.95
N ALA A 34 10.81 8.34 -9.28
CA ALA A 34 9.58 8.26 -10.05
C ALA A 34 8.41 8.94 -9.33
N PRO A 35 7.48 9.56 -10.06
CA PRO A 35 6.32 10.23 -9.44
C PRO A 35 5.28 9.21 -8.97
N VAL A 36 5.58 8.50 -7.90
CA VAL A 36 4.69 7.50 -7.29
C VAL A 36 4.36 7.94 -5.86
N GLU A 37 3.09 7.79 -5.48
CA GLU A 37 2.62 8.05 -4.12
C GLU A 37 2.62 6.72 -3.37
N LEU A 38 3.44 6.62 -2.33
CA LEU A 38 3.50 5.45 -1.46
C LEU A 38 2.54 5.67 -0.30
N ILE A 39 1.60 4.76 -0.09
CA ILE A 39 0.58 4.91 0.93
C ILE A 39 0.60 3.72 1.87
N ASP A 40 0.87 4.00 3.15
CA ASP A 40 0.86 3.01 4.21
C ASP A 40 -0.56 2.91 4.77
N VAL A 41 -1.19 1.74 4.60
CA VAL A 41 -2.56 1.53 5.08
C VAL A 41 -2.62 0.75 6.39
N ARG A 42 -1.46 0.59 7.06
CA ARG A 42 -1.40 -0.07 8.36
C ARG A 42 -1.97 0.82 9.46
N GLU A 43 -2.10 0.26 10.65
CA GLU A 43 -2.54 1.00 11.81
C GLU A 43 -1.47 2.01 12.27
N GLU A 44 -1.88 3.02 13.01
CA GLU A 44 -0.99 4.09 13.45
C GLU A 44 0.18 3.55 14.27
N GLU A 45 -0.07 2.57 15.13
CA GLU A 45 0.99 1.96 15.94
C GLU A 45 2.06 1.31 15.08
N GLU A 46 1.66 0.64 14.00
CA GLU A 46 2.61 0.05 13.06
C GLU A 46 3.43 1.12 12.37
N TRP A 47 2.77 2.18 11.90
CA TRP A 47 3.42 3.33 11.26
C TRP A 47 4.49 3.96 12.14
N ARG A 48 4.19 4.15 13.40
CA ARG A 48 5.11 4.78 14.35
C ARG A 48 6.39 3.98 14.57
N ARG A 49 6.33 2.67 14.41
CA ARG A 49 7.50 1.80 14.57
C ARG A 49 8.43 1.84 13.36
N GLY A 50 7.97 2.40 12.27
CA GLY A 50 8.75 2.53 11.04
C GLY A 50 7.89 2.36 9.81
N HIS A 51 8.29 3.03 8.73
CA HIS A 51 7.54 3.01 7.47
C HIS A 51 8.51 3.28 6.32
N LEU A 52 8.05 3.13 5.09
CA LEU A 52 8.86 3.43 3.91
C LEU A 52 9.14 4.92 3.87
N PRO A 53 10.38 5.33 3.52
CA PRO A 53 10.70 6.74 3.36
C PRO A 53 9.80 7.39 2.31
N GLY A 54 9.26 8.57 2.63
CA GLY A 54 8.40 9.31 1.72
C GLY A 54 6.96 8.83 1.65
N ALA A 55 6.58 7.81 2.41
CA ALA A 55 5.21 7.31 2.41
C ALA A 55 4.27 8.25 3.17
N ARG A 56 3.00 8.24 2.76
CA ARG A 56 1.91 8.88 3.50
C ARG A 56 1.20 7.81 4.31
N HIS A 57 0.72 8.20 5.48
CA HIS A 57 -0.07 7.29 6.30
C HIS A 57 -1.57 7.58 6.15
N LEU A 58 -2.28 6.65 5.54
CA LEU A 58 -3.74 6.69 5.45
C LEU A 58 -4.22 5.27 5.77
N CYS A 59 -4.50 4.99 7.03
CA CYS A 59 -4.86 3.63 7.44
C CYS A 59 -6.11 3.15 6.70
N LYS A 60 -6.22 1.84 6.54
CA LYS A 60 -7.27 1.22 5.72
C LYS A 60 -8.68 1.68 6.10
N GLY A 61 -8.92 1.92 7.38
CA GLY A 61 -10.24 2.34 7.87
C GLY A 61 -10.69 3.71 7.37
N ILE A 62 -9.77 4.55 6.90
CA ILE A 62 -10.10 5.92 6.47
C ILE A 62 -9.59 6.25 5.07
N VAL A 63 -8.91 5.31 4.40
CA VAL A 63 -8.26 5.65 3.13
C VAL A 63 -9.27 6.07 2.05
N GLU A 64 -10.41 5.41 1.95
CA GLU A 64 -11.43 5.80 0.99
C GLU A 64 -12.00 7.18 1.27
N ARG A 65 -12.16 7.50 2.55
CA ARG A 65 -12.68 8.81 2.95
C ARG A 65 -11.71 9.95 2.62
N ASP A 66 -10.41 9.69 2.80
CA ASP A 66 -9.43 10.77 2.83
C ASP A 66 -8.53 10.85 1.59
N ILE A 67 -8.55 9.85 0.71
CA ILE A 67 -7.62 9.80 -0.43
C ILE A 67 -7.76 10.99 -1.37
N GLU A 68 -8.98 11.43 -1.64
CA GLU A 68 -9.18 12.51 -2.61
C GLU A 68 -8.64 13.84 -2.10
N GLN A 69 -8.63 14.05 -0.79
CA GLN A 69 -8.01 15.22 -0.22
C GLN A 69 -6.49 15.12 -0.24
N ALA A 70 -5.96 13.93 0.03
CA ALA A 70 -4.51 13.69 0.08
C ALA A 70 -3.88 13.66 -1.32
N VAL A 71 -4.55 13.04 -2.27
CA VAL A 71 -4.08 12.89 -3.66
C VAL A 71 -5.26 13.17 -4.59
N PRO A 72 -5.51 14.44 -4.91
CA PRO A 72 -6.67 14.81 -5.74
C PRO A 72 -6.64 14.27 -7.16
N ASP A 73 -5.46 14.02 -7.71
CA ASP A 73 -5.30 13.54 -9.08
C ASP A 73 -5.61 12.03 -9.16
N HIS A 74 -6.77 11.70 -9.75
CA HIS A 74 -7.18 10.29 -9.90
C HIS A 74 -6.31 9.50 -10.87
N ASP A 75 -5.47 10.16 -11.67
CA ASP A 75 -4.54 9.50 -12.57
C ASP A 75 -3.18 9.24 -11.91
N ALA A 76 -3.00 9.66 -10.67
CA ALA A 76 -1.76 9.45 -9.95
C ALA A 76 -1.45 7.96 -9.78
N HIS A 77 -0.17 7.63 -9.86
CA HIS A 77 0.29 6.27 -9.60
C HIS A 77 0.39 6.06 -8.09
N LEU A 78 -0.45 5.21 -7.54
CA LEU A 78 -0.48 4.91 -6.11
C LEU A 78 0.04 3.50 -5.88
N VAL A 79 0.93 3.34 -4.91
CA VAL A 79 1.33 2.02 -4.42
C VAL A 79 0.99 1.98 -2.94
N LEU A 80 0.06 1.11 -2.59
CA LEU A 80 -0.38 0.92 -1.21
C LEU A 80 0.33 -0.28 -0.61
N TYR A 81 0.67 -0.21 0.66
CA TYR A 81 1.26 -1.36 1.34
C TYR A 81 0.72 -1.50 2.76
N CYS A 82 0.81 -2.72 3.27
CA CYS A 82 0.49 -3.05 4.65
C CYS A 82 1.58 -3.97 5.20
N GLY A 83 1.26 -4.81 6.17
CA GLY A 83 2.24 -5.71 6.75
C GLY A 83 2.70 -6.82 5.82
N GLY A 84 1.75 -7.45 5.10
CA GLY A 84 2.03 -8.59 4.23
C GLY A 84 1.37 -8.54 2.86
N GLY A 85 0.65 -7.47 2.53
CA GLY A 85 0.02 -7.32 1.22
C GLY A 85 -1.47 -7.68 1.16
N PHE A 86 -2.08 -8.04 2.28
CA PHE A 86 -3.51 -8.42 2.30
C PHE A 86 -4.42 -7.21 2.43
N ARG A 87 -4.23 -6.38 3.45
CA ARG A 87 -5.03 -5.17 3.66
C ARG A 87 -4.86 -4.19 2.49
N SER A 88 -3.64 -4.07 1.96
CA SER A 88 -3.38 -3.16 0.85
C SER A 88 -4.03 -3.62 -0.45
N ALA A 89 -4.19 -4.93 -0.65
CA ALA A 89 -4.93 -5.44 -1.81
C ALA A 89 -6.40 -5.01 -1.75
N LEU A 90 -7.01 -5.10 -0.59
CA LEU A 90 -8.40 -4.65 -0.39
C LEU A 90 -8.52 -3.14 -0.58
N ALA A 91 -7.56 -2.38 -0.05
CA ALA A 91 -7.57 -0.93 -0.19
C ALA A 91 -7.38 -0.50 -1.65
N ALA A 92 -6.46 -1.13 -2.37
CA ALA A 92 -6.23 -0.82 -3.79
C ALA A 92 -7.49 -1.09 -4.62
N ASP A 93 -8.18 -2.21 -4.36
CA ASP A 93 -9.42 -2.54 -5.03
C ASP A 93 -10.50 -1.47 -4.78
N ALA A 94 -10.64 -1.03 -3.52
CA ALA A 94 -11.60 0.01 -3.16
C ALA A 94 -11.28 1.33 -3.88
N LEU A 95 -10.01 1.72 -3.93
CA LEU A 95 -9.60 2.97 -4.58
C LEU A 95 -9.80 2.92 -6.10
N GLN A 96 -9.61 1.75 -6.73
CA GLN A 96 -9.92 1.62 -8.14
C GLN A 96 -11.39 1.89 -8.42
N LYS A 97 -12.28 1.45 -7.54
CA LYS A 97 -13.72 1.72 -7.66
C LYS A 97 -14.06 3.20 -7.53
N MET A 98 -13.17 3.98 -6.94
CA MET A 98 -13.30 5.43 -6.82
C MET A 98 -12.67 6.18 -7.99
N GLY A 99 -12.10 5.48 -8.96
CA GLY A 99 -11.51 6.09 -10.14
C GLY A 99 -9.99 6.19 -10.14
N TYR A 100 -9.32 5.69 -9.10
CA TYR A 100 -7.86 5.62 -9.08
C TYR A 100 -7.40 4.37 -9.81
N THR A 101 -7.33 4.46 -11.13
CA THR A 101 -7.06 3.29 -11.98
C THR A 101 -5.64 2.76 -11.85
N ARG A 102 -4.73 3.55 -11.30
CA ARG A 102 -3.34 3.15 -11.07
C ARG A 102 -3.05 2.90 -9.59
N ALA A 103 -4.04 2.44 -8.85
CA ALA A 103 -3.86 2.02 -7.46
C ALA A 103 -3.38 0.57 -7.46
N GLU A 104 -2.16 0.35 -6.98
CA GLU A 104 -1.51 -0.95 -6.94
C GLU A 104 -1.17 -1.33 -5.50
N SER A 105 -0.96 -2.62 -5.25
CA SER A 105 -0.58 -3.12 -3.93
C SER A 105 0.82 -3.70 -3.99
N MET A 106 1.65 -3.38 -2.98
CA MET A 106 2.99 -3.94 -2.87
C MET A 106 2.90 -5.31 -2.21
N ASP A 107 3.12 -6.35 -2.99
CA ASP A 107 3.11 -7.73 -2.50
C ASP A 107 4.24 -7.93 -1.47
N GLY A 108 3.95 -8.67 -0.42
CA GLY A 108 4.88 -8.91 0.68
C GLY A 108 4.94 -7.78 1.70
N GLY A 109 4.56 -6.57 1.33
CA GLY A 109 4.42 -5.42 2.22
C GLY A 109 5.64 -5.08 3.06
N TRP A 110 5.38 -4.52 4.23
CA TRP A 110 6.42 -4.09 5.17
C TRP A 110 7.39 -5.22 5.54
N ARG A 111 6.86 -6.44 5.73
CA ARG A 111 7.73 -7.58 6.09
C ARG A 111 8.76 -7.88 5.02
N ALA A 112 8.33 -7.91 3.76
CA ALA A 112 9.26 -8.16 2.66
C ALA A 112 10.24 -7.00 2.48
N TRP A 113 9.78 -5.76 2.68
CA TRP A 113 10.64 -4.58 2.59
C TRP A 113 11.76 -4.64 3.61
N THR A 114 11.43 -4.89 4.88
CA THR A 114 12.42 -4.95 5.95
C THR A 114 13.32 -6.16 5.83
N ALA A 115 12.78 -7.31 5.40
CA ALA A 115 13.58 -8.51 5.18
C ALA A 115 14.64 -8.30 4.09
N ALA A 116 14.36 -7.43 3.12
CA ALA A 116 15.32 -7.08 2.07
C ALA A 116 16.36 -6.05 2.54
N GLY A 117 16.28 -5.56 3.77
CA GLY A 117 17.23 -4.60 4.31
C GLY A 117 17.12 -3.21 3.73
N LEU A 118 15.96 -2.84 3.20
CA LEU A 118 15.75 -1.56 2.53
C LEU A 118 15.53 -0.43 3.54
N PRO A 119 15.71 0.85 3.12
CA PRO A 119 15.63 1.98 4.05
C PRO A 119 14.30 2.09 4.77
N VAL A 120 14.34 2.52 6.01
CA VAL A 120 13.18 2.69 6.88
C VAL A 120 13.23 4.09 7.49
N SER A 121 12.08 4.75 7.54
CA SER A 121 11.91 6.02 8.23
C SER A 121 11.10 5.80 9.51
N ARG A 122 11.43 6.54 10.56
CA ARG A 122 10.66 6.57 11.81
C ARG A 122 10.12 7.95 12.11
N GLU A 123 10.27 8.85 11.18
CA GLU A 123 9.70 10.20 11.31
C GLU A 123 8.24 10.19 10.90
N THR A 124 7.42 10.87 11.64
CA THR A 124 5.98 10.97 11.38
C THR A 124 5.64 12.18 10.53
#